data_33927b259a3de67cd27915bf17e5622e
#
_entry.id   33927b259a3de67cd27915bf17e5622e
#
_cell.length_a   1.000
_cell.length_b   1.000
_cell.length_c   1.000
_cell.angle_alpha   90.00
_cell.angle_beta   90.00
_cell.angle_gamma   90.00
#
_symmetry.space_group_name_H-M   'P 1'
#
loop_
_entity.id
_entity.type
_entity.pdbx_description
1 polymer ?
#
loop_
_entity_poly.entity_id
_entity_poly.type
_entity_poly.pdbx_seq_one_letter_code
_entity_poly.pdbx_strand_id
1 'polypeptide(L)'
;MKNFISAIILMNIVLFVTSCSTKPEPLIYGTDICHFCKMTLMDNKYGAELVTNKGKVYKFDDLNCFLNFYHSGYENSEDFQHKLVVDYANPGKLIEAANGFYLKSTELRTPMNSEVAAFETKQSMDIFKKQWKGIYLGWGEVMTQYK
;
A
#
# COMPACT_ATOMS: atom_id res chain seq x y z
N MET A 1 3.96 32.13 -44.42
CA MET A 1 2.81 31.31 -43.97
C MET A 1 3.19 29.85 -43.64
N LYS A 2 3.95 29.13 -44.49
CA LYS A 2 4.35 27.72 -44.21
C LYS A 2 5.14 27.53 -42.92
N ASN A 3 6.06 28.46 -42.59
CA ASN A 3 6.88 28.34 -41.38
C ASN A 3 6.11 28.62 -40.08
N PHE A 4 5.04 29.42 -40.12
CA PHE A 4 4.18 29.71 -38.97
C PHE A 4 3.30 28.50 -38.62
N ILE A 5 2.78 27.79 -39.63
CA ILE A 5 1.96 26.59 -39.44
C ILE A 5 2.81 25.45 -38.87
N SER A 6 4.06 25.32 -39.33
CA SER A 6 4.99 24.32 -38.81
C SER A 6 5.35 24.56 -37.33
N ALA A 7 5.53 25.82 -36.92
CA ALA A 7 5.81 26.20 -35.52
C ALA A 7 4.60 25.90 -34.60
N ILE A 8 3.38 26.14 -35.05
CA ILE A 8 2.14 25.86 -34.31
C ILE A 8 1.94 24.34 -34.12
N ILE A 9 2.27 23.54 -35.15
CA ILE A 9 2.14 22.08 -35.10
C ILE A 9 3.20 21.51 -34.12
N LEU A 10 4.46 22.01 -34.12
CA LEU A 10 5.48 21.60 -33.16
C LEU A 10 5.10 21.97 -31.72
N MET A 11 4.51 23.14 -31.49
CA MET A 11 4.08 23.60 -30.19
C MET A 11 2.94 22.75 -29.59
N ASN A 12 2.05 22.20 -30.44
CA ASN A 12 0.96 21.32 -29.98
C ASN A 12 1.43 19.89 -29.64
N ILE A 13 2.54 19.39 -30.19
CA ILE A 13 3.05 18.04 -29.90
C ILE A 13 3.69 17.96 -28.52
N VAL A 14 4.21 19.07 -27.98
CA VAL A 14 4.87 19.13 -26.66
C VAL A 14 3.89 19.03 -25.47
N LEU A 15 2.59 19.25 -25.70
CA LEU A 15 1.56 19.32 -24.63
C LEU A 15 0.95 17.96 -24.23
N PHE A 16 1.30 16.84 -24.88
CA PHE A 16 0.67 15.54 -24.65
C PHE A 16 1.49 14.52 -23.84
N VAL A 17 2.61 14.90 -23.25
CA VAL A 17 3.35 14.02 -22.33
C VAL A 17 2.86 14.21 -20.88
N THR A 18 1.57 14.01 -20.61
CA THR A 18 1.09 13.76 -19.25
C THR A 18 1.48 12.33 -18.89
N SER A 19 2.70 12.16 -18.35
CA SER A 19 3.13 10.89 -17.77
C SER A 19 2.19 10.57 -16.59
N CYS A 20 1.43 9.50 -16.68
CA CYS A 20 0.73 8.95 -15.53
C CYS A 20 1.78 8.63 -14.45
N SER A 21 1.72 9.31 -13.32
CA SER A 21 2.59 9.01 -12.19
C SER A 21 2.14 7.68 -11.58
N THR A 22 3.05 6.72 -11.51
CA THR A 22 2.85 5.46 -10.79
C THR A 22 3.41 5.54 -9.37
N LYS A 23 3.53 6.77 -8.83
CA LYS A 23 4.10 6.99 -7.49
C LYS A 23 3.07 6.69 -6.42
N PRO A 24 3.52 6.07 -5.30
CA PRO A 24 2.70 5.94 -4.10
C PRO A 24 2.20 7.29 -3.60
N GLU A 25 1.02 7.27 -2.98
CA GLU A 25 0.42 8.44 -2.33
C GLU A 25 0.44 8.29 -0.81
N PRO A 26 0.55 9.38 -0.04
CA PRO A 26 0.42 9.28 1.41
C PRO A 26 -1.01 8.87 1.80
N LEU A 27 -1.13 8.06 2.85
CA LEU A 27 -2.42 7.77 3.47
C LEU A 27 -2.86 8.95 4.34
N ILE A 28 -4.04 9.52 4.06
CA ILE A 28 -4.60 10.66 4.82
C ILE A 28 -5.62 10.14 5.82
N TYR A 29 -5.16 9.89 7.04
CA TYR A 29 -6.01 9.38 8.13
C TYR A 29 -7.09 10.40 8.51
N GLY A 30 -8.28 9.91 8.80
CA GLY A 30 -9.47 10.74 9.03
C GLY A 30 -10.17 11.21 7.75
N THR A 31 -9.59 10.96 6.56
CA THR A 31 -10.13 11.41 5.27
C THR A 31 -10.22 10.28 4.24
N ASP A 32 -9.14 9.54 4.02
CA ASP A 32 -9.12 8.45 3.05
C ASP A 32 -10.07 7.33 3.46
N ILE A 33 -10.68 6.70 2.46
CA ILE A 33 -11.62 5.59 2.62
C ILE A 33 -10.98 4.30 2.12
N CYS A 34 -11.07 3.25 2.92
CA CYS A 34 -10.62 1.91 2.54
C CYS A 34 -11.37 1.39 1.31
N HIS A 35 -10.64 0.98 0.30
CA HIS A 35 -11.24 0.50 -0.95
C HIS A 35 -12.01 -0.82 -0.79
N PHE A 36 -11.70 -1.62 0.22
CA PHE A 36 -12.39 -2.89 0.48
C PHE A 36 -13.57 -2.74 1.44
N CYS A 37 -13.34 -2.35 2.70
CA CYS A 37 -14.40 -2.30 3.72
C CYS A 37 -15.21 -1.00 3.71
N LYS A 38 -14.78 0.03 2.98
CA LYS A 38 -15.41 1.36 2.85
C LYS A 38 -15.42 2.20 4.14
N MET A 39 -14.65 1.80 5.13
CA MET A 39 -14.46 2.58 6.36
C MET A 39 -13.36 3.63 6.17
N THR A 40 -13.42 4.71 6.94
CA THR A 40 -12.36 5.73 6.97
C THR A 40 -11.12 5.19 7.66
N LEU A 41 -9.94 5.45 7.08
CA LEU A 41 -8.66 5.11 7.69
C LEU A 41 -8.46 5.96 8.95
N MET A 42 -8.31 5.34 10.12
CA MET A 42 -8.23 6.06 11.39
C MET A 42 -6.93 5.86 12.15
N ASP A 43 -6.30 4.67 12.06
CA ASP A 43 -5.09 4.35 12.80
C ASP A 43 -3.85 4.39 11.90
N ASN A 44 -2.98 5.38 12.15
CA ASN A 44 -1.78 5.61 11.33
C ASN A 44 -0.64 4.58 11.55
N LYS A 45 -0.81 3.62 12.42
CA LYS A 45 0.10 2.48 12.61
C LYS A 45 -0.19 1.34 11.64
N TYR A 46 -1.38 1.37 11.05
CA TYR A 46 -1.84 0.38 10.08
C TYR A 46 -2.21 1.08 8.77
N GLY A 47 -2.44 0.28 7.78
CA GLY A 47 -2.82 0.72 6.46
C GLY A 47 -1.92 0.12 5.40
N ALA A 48 -2.42 0.10 4.19
CA ALA A 48 -1.70 -0.43 3.05
C ALA A 48 -2.15 0.27 1.76
N GLU A 49 -1.34 0.13 0.72
CA GLU A 49 -1.60 0.73 -0.58
C GLU A 49 -1.20 -0.22 -1.71
N LEU A 50 -2.02 -0.27 -2.75
CA LEU A 50 -1.70 -0.88 -4.04
C LEU A 50 -1.66 0.20 -5.10
N VAL A 51 -0.59 0.22 -5.90
CA VAL A 51 -0.48 1.12 -7.06
C VAL A 51 -0.33 0.28 -8.32
N THR A 52 -1.22 0.50 -9.28
CA THR A 52 -1.16 -0.23 -10.56
C THR A 52 -0.10 0.36 -11.50
N ASN A 53 0.30 -0.42 -12.51
CA ASN A 53 1.17 0.03 -13.61
C ASN A 53 0.60 1.24 -14.39
N LYS A 54 -0.71 1.50 -14.24
CA LYS A 54 -1.41 2.65 -14.84
C LYS A 54 -1.55 3.84 -13.89
N GLY A 55 -0.96 3.75 -12.69
CA GLY A 55 -1.01 4.82 -11.68
C GLY A 55 -2.29 4.90 -10.88
N LYS A 56 -3.16 3.88 -10.92
CA LYS A 56 -4.35 3.83 -10.06
C LYS A 56 -3.94 3.38 -8.66
N VAL A 57 -4.39 4.12 -7.65
CA VAL A 57 -4.06 3.91 -6.25
C VAL A 57 -5.28 3.36 -5.50
N TYR A 58 -5.05 2.33 -4.69
CA TYR A 58 -6.03 1.73 -3.79
C TYR A 58 -5.49 1.74 -2.37
N LYS A 59 -6.22 2.33 -1.44
CA LYS A 59 -5.84 2.50 -0.04
C LYS A 59 -6.66 1.61 0.86
N PHE A 60 -6.04 1.05 1.89
CA PHE A 60 -6.64 0.10 2.82
C PHE A 60 -6.28 0.48 4.26
N ASP A 61 -7.21 0.25 5.17
CA ASP A 61 -7.04 0.55 6.60
C ASP A 61 -6.31 -0.55 7.37
N ASP A 62 -6.25 -1.76 6.80
CA ASP A 62 -5.65 -2.94 7.43
C ASP A 62 -5.14 -3.91 6.35
N LEU A 63 -4.13 -4.69 6.70
CA LEU A 63 -3.58 -5.74 5.86
C LEU A 63 -4.62 -6.79 5.44
N ASN A 64 -5.64 -7.06 6.28
CA ASN A 64 -6.76 -7.93 5.92
C ASN A 64 -7.54 -7.38 4.72
N CYS A 65 -7.89 -6.10 4.72
CA CYS A 65 -8.57 -5.46 3.60
C CYS A 65 -7.72 -5.46 2.33
N PHE A 66 -6.43 -5.18 2.46
CA PHE A 66 -5.47 -5.24 1.35
C PHE A 66 -5.43 -6.64 0.71
N LEU A 67 -5.27 -7.69 1.51
CA LEU A 67 -5.15 -9.06 1.00
C LEU A 67 -6.45 -9.57 0.38
N ASN A 68 -7.59 -9.29 1.01
CA ASN A 68 -8.90 -9.64 0.44
C ASN A 68 -9.13 -8.94 -0.91
N PHE A 69 -8.76 -7.66 -1.03
CA PHE A 69 -8.86 -6.94 -2.31
C PHE A 69 -7.88 -7.53 -3.34
N TYR A 70 -6.63 -7.77 -2.95
CA TYR A 70 -5.61 -8.33 -3.83
C TYR A 70 -6.02 -9.69 -4.41
N HIS A 71 -6.64 -10.56 -3.60
CA HIS A 71 -7.08 -11.89 -4.02
C HIS A 71 -8.49 -11.91 -4.65
N SER A 72 -9.22 -10.80 -4.64
CA SER A 72 -10.59 -10.74 -5.17
C SER A 72 -10.67 -10.88 -6.70
N GLY A 73 -9.55 -10.69 -7.41
CA GLY A 73 -9.51 -10.64 -8.87
C GLY A 73 -10.14 -9.37 -9.46
N TYR A 74 -10.40 -8.34 -8.66
CA TYR A 74 -10.91 -7.04 -9.13
C TYR A 74 -9.93 -6.36 -10.09
N GLU A 75 -8.64 -6.45 -9.80
CA GLU A 75 -7.54 -6.10 -10.71
C GLU A 75 -6.66 -7.36 -10.89
N ASN A 76 -5.95 -7.45 -12.02
CA ASN A 76 -4.97 -8.50 -12.19
C ASN A 76 -3.79 -8.28 -11.24
N SER A 77 -3.40 -9.30 -10.49
CA SER A 77 -2.31 -9.21 -9.51
C SER A 77 -0.94 -8.81 -10.11
N GLU A 78 -0.73 -9.07 -11.41
CA GLU A 78 0.47 -8.69 -12.14
C GLU A 78 0.49 -7.20 -12.53
N ASP A 79 -0.67 -6.54 -12.48
CA ASP A 79 -0.79 -5.11 -12.80
C ASP A 79 -0.37 -4.18 -11.65
N PHE A 80 -0.09 -4.71 -10.46
CA PHE A 80 0.37 -3.90 -9.32
C PHE A 80 1.88 -3.69 -9.35
N GLN A 81 2.30 -2.44 -9.58
CA GLN A 81 3.69 -2.00 -9.52
C GLN A 81 4.20 -1.90 -8.09
N HIS A 82 3.38 -1.34 -7.18
CA HIS A 82 3.72 -1.22 -5.76
C HIS A 82 2.69 -1.92 -4.89
N LYS A 83 3.20 -2.63 -3.91
CA LYS A 83 2.46 -3.27 -2.82
C LYS A 83 3.07 -2.77 -1.53
N LEU A 84 2.38 -1.84 -0.86
CA LEU A 84 2.93 -1.09 0.26
C LEU A 84 2.13 -1.35 1.53
N VAL A 85 2.83 -1.33 2.66
CA VAL A 85 2.25 -1.42 4.00
C VAL A 85 2.86 -0.37 4.90
N VAL A 86 2.15 0.04 5.94
CA VAL A 86 2.68 1.00 6.92
C VAL A 86 3.68 0.31 7.85
N ASP A 87 4.83 0.95 8.06
CA ASP A 87 5.78 0.56 9.10
C ASP A 87 5.21 0.93 10.48
N TYR A 88 4.88 -0.08 11.29
CA TYR A 88 4.31 0.11 12.62
C TYR A 88 5.22 0.94 13.54
N ALA A 89 6.53 0.82 13.39
CA ALA A 89 7.50 1.57 14.19
C ALA A 89 7.59 3.05 13.78
N ASN A 90 7.18 3.40 12.55
CA ASN A 90 7.15 4.76 12.01
C ASN A 90 5.77 5.05 11.39
N PRO A 91 4.76 5.39 12.22
CA PRO A 91 3.38 5.56 11.77
C PRO A 91 3.23 6.47 10.55
N GLY A 92 2.47 6.02 9.56
CA GLY A 92 2.26 6.72 8.30
C GLY A 92 3.33 6.51 7.23
N LYS A 93 4.48 5.90 7.58
CA LYS A 93 5.53 5.56 6.60
C LYS A 93 5.17 4.30 5.82
N LEU A 94 5.03 4.42 4.51
CA LEU A 94 4.84 3.28 3.61
C LEU A 94 6.18 2.61 3.27
N ILE A 95 6.20 1.29 3.29
CA ILE A 95 7.33 0.43 2.90
C ILE A 95 6.85 -0.63 1.91
N GLU A 96 7.76 -1.11 1.05
CA GLU A 96 7.44 -2.23 0.14
C GLU A 96 7.14 -3.50 0.93
N ALA A 97 5.95 -4.05 0.73
CA ALA A 97 5.43 -5.18 1.50
C ALA A 97 6.33 -6.43 1.40
N ALA A 98 6.90 -6.69 0.23
CA ALA A 98 7.79 -7.83 0.01
C ALA A 98 9.08 -7.77 0.85
N ASN A 99 9.50 -6.58 1.28
CA ASN A 99 10.71 -6.34 2.06
C ASN A 99 10.43 -6.20 3.56
N GLY A 100 9.15 -6.17 3.95
CA GLY A 100 8.72 -6.01 5.34
C GLY A 100 8.96 -7.26 6.20
N PHE A 101 9.09 -7.02 7.50
CA PHE A 101 9.08 -8.04 8.55
C PHE A 101 7.72 -7.98 9.24
N TYR A 102 7.07 -9.11 9.43
CA TYR A 102 5.70 -9.16 9.94
C TYR A 102 5.63 -9.87 11.28
N LEU A 103 4.88 -9.29 12.21
CA LEU A 103 4.60 -9.87 13.51
C LEU A 103 3.10 -10.09 13.66
N LYS A 104 2.68 -11.33 13.84
CA LYS A 104 1.30 -11.69 14.16
C LYS A 104 1.16 -11.93 15.65
N SER A 105 0.17 -11.29 16.27
CA SER A 105 -0.15 -11.48 17.69
C SER A 105 -1.60 -11.17 17.96
N THR A 106 -2.24 -12.00 18.79
CA THR A 106 -3.60 -11.76 19.29
C THR A 106 -3.70 -10.55 20.24
N GLU A 107 -2.57 -10.00 20.68
CA GLU A 107 -2.53 -8.76 21.47
C GLU A 107 -2.67 -7.51 20.60
N LEU A 108 -2.44 -7.63 19.27
CA LEU A 108 -2.63 -6.54 18.33
C LEU A 108 -4.11 -6.29 18.07
N ARG A 109 -4.51 -5.04 18.21
CA ARG A 109 -5.85 -4.57 17.87
C ARG A 109 -5.75 -3.81 16.56
N THR A 110 -5.97 -4.50 15.46
CA THR A 110 -5.92 -3.91 14.11
C THR A 110 -7.33 -3.57 13.61
N PRO A 111 -7.51 -2.58 12.73
CA PRO A 111 -8.82 -2.10 12.31
C PRO A 111 -9.77 -3.20 11.82
N MET A 112 -9.25 -4.15 11.03
CA MET A 112 -10.05 -5.24 10.44
C MET A 112 -9.57 -6.63 10.89
N ASN A 113 -8.99 -6.67 12.09
CA ASN A 113 -8.64 -7.92 12.78
C ASN A 113 -7.64 -8.80 12.01
N SER A 114 -6.68 -8.19 11.31
CA SER A 114 -5.56 -8.95 10.73
C SER A 114 -4.63 -9.53 11.80
N GLU A 115 -4.56 -8.88 12.97
CA GLU A 115 -3.63 -9.21 14.05
C GLU A 115 -2.16 -9.16 13.61
N VAL A 116 -1.85 -8.42 12.53
CA VAL A 116 -0.51 -8.34 11.94
C VAL A 116 -0.04 -6.90 11.92
N ALA A 117 1.20 -6.68 12.37
CA ALA A 117 1.94 -5.43 12.19
C ALA A 117 3.13 -5.66 11.26
N ALA A 118 3.38 -4.71 10.34
CA ALA A 118 4.53 -4.70 9.46
C ALA A 118 5.64 -3.78 10.00
N PHE A 119 6.87 -4.12 9.74
CA PHE A 119 8.06 -3.38 10.16
C PHE A 119 9.07 -3.28 9.02
N GLU A 120 9.71 -2.13 8.88
CA GLU A 120 10.78 -1.95 7.89
C GLU A 120 12.04 -2.77 8.23
N THR A 121 12.33 -2.94 9.52
CA THR A 121 13.53 -3.65 9.97
C THR A 121 13.21 -4.77 10.94
N LYS A 122 14.00 -5.84 10.88
CA LYS A 122 13.92 -6.93 11.84
C LYS A 122 14.16 -6.44 13.28
N GLN A 123 15.06 -5.48 13.46
CA GLN A 123 15.39 -4.92 14.78
C GLN A 123 14.17 -4.26 15.44
N SER A 124 13.44 -3.42 14.69
CA SER A 124 12.21 -2.80 15.21
C SER A 124 11.15 -3.84 15.52
N MET A 125 10.94 -4.84 14.65
CA MET A 125 10.02 -5.95 14.90
C MET A 125 10.40 -6.73 16.18
N ASP A 126 11.67 -7.05 16.39
CA ASP A 126 12.14 -7.85 17.55
C ASP A 126 11.86 -7.16 18.90
N ILE A 127 11.85 -5.81 18.93
CA ILE A 127 11.46 -5.03 20.11
C ILE A 127 10.00 -5.34 20.48
N PHE A 128 9.09 -5.23 19.51
CA PHE A 128 7.66 -5.46 19.74
C PHE A 128 7.33 -6.94 19.94
N LYS A 129 8.07 -7.86 19.28
CA LYS A 129 7.88 -9.30 19.47
C LYS A 129 8.07 -9.73 20.91
N LYS A 130 9.03 -9.15 21.63
CA LYS A 130 9.24 -9.43 23.06
C LYS A 130 8.05 -8.98 23.91
N GLN A 131 7.43 -7.88 23.52
CA GLN A 131 6.28 -7.30 24.22
C GLN A 131 4.99 -8.08 23.96
N TRP A 132 4.72 -8.46 22.70
CA TRP A 132 3.42 -9.01 22.29
C TRP A 132 3.39 -10.54 22.14
N LYS A 133 4.46 -11.25 22.47
CA LYS A 133 4.55 -12.71 22.37
C LYS A 133 4.08 -13.24 20.99
N GLY A 134 4.30 -12.47 19.94
CA GLY A 134 3.84 -12.78 18.59
C GLY A 134 4.75 -13.76 17.85
N ILE A 135 4.28 -14.22 16.71
CA ILE A 135 5.06 -15.05 15.77
C ILE A 135 5.51 -14.19 14.58
N TYR A 136 6.72 -14.48 14.11
CA TYR A 136 7.23 -13.88 12.87
C TYR A 136 6.58 -14.53 11.66
N LEU A 137 6.24 -13.71 10.68
CA LEU A 137 5.78 -14.15 9.35
C LEU A 137 6.63 -13.47 8.26
N GLY A 138 6.96 -14.22 7.23
CA GLY A 138 7.46 -13.65 5.98
C GLY A 138 6.31 -13.19 5.08
N TRP A 139 6.62 -12.37 4.08
CA TRP A 139 5.59 -11.88 3.14
C TRP A 139 4.82 -13.01 2.46
N GLY A 140 5.51 -14.09 2.05
CA GLY A 140 4.86 -15.26 1.43
C GLY A 140 3.83 -15.92 2.34
N GLU A 141 4.10 -15.99 3.65
CA GLU A 141 3.18 -16.55 4.65
C GLU A 141 1.99 -15.61 4.86
N VAL A 142 2.22 -14.29 4.92
CA VAL A 142 1.16 -13.29 5.00
C VAL A 142 0.22 -13.41 3.81
N MET A 143 0.74 -13.52 2.60
CA MET A 143 -0.04 -13.67 1.37
C MET A 143 -0.90 -14.95 1.33
N THR A 144 -0.52 -16.00 2.04
CA THR A 144 -1.26 -17.28 2.04
C THR A 144 -2.33 -17.37 3.12
N GLN A 145 -2.27 -16.56 4.17
CA GLN A 145 -3.22 -16.61 5.30
C GLN A 145 -4.64 -16.17 4.95
N TYR A 146 -4.83 -15.46 3.85
CA TYR A 146 -6.10 -14.83 3.46
C TYR A 146 -6.56 -15.27 2.05
N LYS A 147 -6.24 -16.50 1.67
CA LYS A 147 -6.73 -17.10 0.42
C LYS A 147 -8.10 -17.70 0.60
#